data_7849003f5214dc1dffb262667e617779
#
_entry.id   7849003f5214dc1dffb262667e617779
#
_cell.length_a   1.000
_cell.length_b   1.000
_cell.length_c   1.000
_cell.angle_alpha   90.00
_cell.angle_beta   90.00
_cell.angle_gamma   90.00
#
_symmetry.space_group_name_H-M   'P 1'
#
loop_
_entity.id
_entity.type
_entity.pdbx_description
1 polymer ?
#
loop_
_entity_poly.entity_id
_entity_poly.type
_entity_poly.pdbx_seq_one_letter_code
_entity_poly.pdbx_strand_id
1 'polypeptide(L)'
;SKRFKPYANNELSLGIKYLFDLDDKYPKKGFKAFLFAMDKISELDKVLRENQDLEDLFLEHFEKDQLSDLDWAWIAQDIVLYATRILSKPEKVHQVHIDIADRKYWLLAPGEGARKWDEFLKERIAAIGWDELGDLNNYDSKDEIAKRLREIGESDSSKKNDALACHEFSKVISPGDIIIPKKGTKTYLGYGIVESEYIYDDSRDDYKHTLIVNWKKTGNFTEPEQPIVLKTLTDITKYPDYVESL
;
A
#
# COMPACT_ATOMS: atom_id res chain seq x y z
N SER A 1 33.47 9.80 -20.00
CA SER A 1 32.20 9.20 -19.58
C SER A 1 32.49 7.86 -18.93
N LYS A 2 32.09 7.69 -17.65
CA LYS A 2 32.14 6.40 -16.99
C LYS A 2 31.10 5.51 -17.67
N ARG A 3 31.52 4.47 -18.38
CA ARG A 3 30.59 3.52 -19.01
C ARG A 3 29.89 2.73 -17.94
N PHE A 4 28.56 2.75 -17.95
CA PHE A 4 27.72 1.86 -17.15
C PHE A 4 28.11 0.40 -17.42
N LYS A 5 28.27 -0.38 -16.34
CA LYS A 5 28.56 -1.82 -16.42
C LYS A 5 27.59 -2.53 -15.49
N PRO A 6 26.57 -3.19 -16.03
CA PRO A 6 25.63 -3.95 -15.19
C PRO A 6 26.32 -5.12 -14.50
N TYR A 7 25.87 -5.42 -13.30
CA TYR A 7 26.32 -6.61 -12.59
C TYR A 7 25.72 -7.85 -13.27
N ALA A 8 26.55 -8.61 -13.99
CA ALA A 8 26.12 -9.86 -14.61
C ALA A 8 26.13 -10.99 -13.59
N ASN A 9 25.12 -11.05 -12.75
CA ASN A 9 24.88 -12.15 -11.82
C ASN A 9 23.62 -12.95 -12.19
N ASN A 10 23.40 -14.06 -11.50
CA ASN A 10 22.22 -14.89 -11.73
C ASN A 10 20.90 -14.15 -11.43
N GLU A 11 20.89 -13.22 -10.47
CA GLU A 11 19.73 -12.43 -10.12
C GLU A 11 19.31 -11.52 -11.27
N LEU A 12 20.26 -10.80 -11.86
CA LEU A 12 20.01 -9.94 -13.02
C LEU A 12 19.43 -10.72 -14.21
N SER A 13 19.99 -11.89 -14.47
CA SER A 13 19.53 -12.80 -15.54
C SER A 13 18.09 -13.26 -15.31
N LEU A 14 17.73 -13.59 -14.08
CA LEU A 14 16.36 -13.99 -13.69
C LEU A 14 15.38 -12.84 -13.85
N GLY A 15 15.72 -11.64 -13.38
CA GLY A 15 14.88 -10.47 -13.51
C GLY A 15 14.60 -10.07 -14.95
N ILE A 16 15.64 -10.11 -15.81
CA ILE A 16 15.49 -9.84 -17.25
C ILE A 16 14.58 -10.90 -17.90
N LYS A 17 14.77 -12.18 -17.61
CA LYS A 17 13.90 -13.23 -18.12
C LYS A 17 12.45 -12.99 -17.75
N TYR A 18 12.21 -12.63 -16.50
CA TYR A 18 10.88 -12.36 -15.99
C TYR A 18 10.23 -11.14 -16.65
N LEU A 19 10.93 -10.00 -16.68
CA LEU A 19 10.37 -8.75 -17.20
C LEU A 19 10.10 -8.77 -18.71
N PHE A 20 10.89 -9.54 -19.45
CA PHE A 20 10.81 -9.61 -20.92
C PHE A 20 10.22 -10.92 -21.44
N ASP A 21 9.68 -11.76 -20.57
CA ASP A 21 9.07 -13.07 -20.91
C ASP A 21 9.98 -13.94 -21.79
N LEU A 22 11.23 -14.12 -21.38
CA LEU A 22 12.27 -14.68 -22.24
C LEU A 22 12.55 -16.15 -22.03
N ASP A 23 11.84 -16.85 -21.18
CA ASP A 23 11.99 -18.25 -20.79
C ASP A 23 13.35 -18.92 -21.19
N ASP A 24 13.41 -19.62 -22.32
CA ASP A 24 14.61 -20.32 -22.78
C ASP A 24 15.52 -19.53 -23.73
N LYS A 25 15.14 -18.30 -24.10
CA LYS A 25 15.87 -17.47 -25.09
C LYS A 25 17.08 -16.72 -24.50
N TYR A 26 17.20 -16.71 -23.17
CA TYR A 26 18.32 -16.03 -22.52
C TYR A 26 19.63 -16.81 -22.67
N PRO A 27 20.75 -16.19 -23.10
CA PRO A 27 22.05 -16.85 -23.25
C PRO A 27 22.54 -17.40 -21.90
N LYS A 28 22.92 -18.68 -21.87
CA LYS A 28 23.18 -19.40 -20.61
C LYS A 28 24.35 -18.87 -19.81
N LYS A 29 25.45 -18.44 -20.42
CA LYS A 29 26.68 -17.96 -19.72
C LYS A 29 27.59 -17.11 -20.61
N GLY A 30 28.51 -16.37 -19.94
CA GLY A 30 29.66 -15.71 -20.56
C GLY A 30 29.32 -14.36 -21.19
N PHE A 31 30.20 -13.89 -22.09
CA PHE A 31 30.14 -12.55 -22.69
C PHE A 31 28.85 -12.30 -23.49
N LYS A 32 28.29 -13.32 -24.12
CA LYS A 32 26.98 -13.23 -24.81
C LYS A 32 25.83 -12.93 -23.84
N ALA A 33 25.81 -13.56 -22.67
CA ALA A 33 24.79 -13.26 -21.65
C ALA A 33 24.94 -11.84 -21.09
N PHE A 34 26.17 -11.38 -20.93
CA PHE A 34 26.46 -10.00 -20.53
C PHE A 34 25.98 -8.97 -21.56
N LEU A 35 26.32 -9.17 -22.84
CA LEU A 35 25.86 -8.28 -23.91
C LEU A 35 24.33 -8.26 -24.03
N PHE A 36 23.71 -9.42 -23.90
CA PHE A 36 22.25 -9.53 -23.93
C PHE A 36 21.61 -8.79 -22.73
N ALA A 37 22.18 -8.91 -21.53
CA ALA A 37 21.72 -8.17 -20.37
C ALA A 37 21.83 -6.65 -20.56
N MET A 38 22.95 -6.19 -21.12
CA MET A 38 23.16 -4.77 -21.45
C MET A 38 22.11 -4.25 -22.45
N ASP A 39 21.83 -5.04 -23.48
CA ASP A 39 20.83 -4.70 -24.50
C ASP A 39 19.44 -4.53 -23.85
N LYS A 40 19.03 -5.48 -23.01
CA LYS A 40 17.74 -5.43 -22.32
C LYS A 40 17.63 -4.30 -21.28
N ILE A 41 18.69 -4.00 -20.56
CA ILE A 41 18.73 -2.84 -19.66
C ILE A 41 18.64 -1.53 -20.48
N SER A 42 19.31 -1.46 -21.63
CA SER A 42 19.22 -0.30 -22.50
C SER A 42 17.82 -0.13 -23.11
N GLU A 43 17.15 -1.22 -23.44
CA GLU A 43 15.76 -1.19 -23.89
C GLU A 43 14.82 -0.67 -22.78
N LEU A 44 14.99 -1.15 -21.54
CA LEU A 44 14.25 -0.67 -20.39
C LEU A 44 14.55 0.80 -20.08
N ASP A 45 15.82 1.20 -20.08
CA ASP A 45 16.25 2.59 -19.90
C ASP A 45 15.55 3.53 -20.89
N LYS A 46 15.44 3.14 -22.15
CA LYS A 46 14.72 3.91 -23.15
C LYS A 46 13.23 4.05 -22.83
N VAL A 47 12.56 2.96 -22.45
CA VAL A 47 11.14 2.99 -22.07
C VAL A 47 10.93 3.89 -20.85
N LEU A 48 11.82 3.83 -19.86
CA LEU A 48 11.72 4.66 -18.65
C LEU A 48 11.89 6.16 -18.97
N ARG A 49 12.82 6.52 -19.86
CA ARG A 49 13.05 7.92 -20.29
C ARG A 49 11.90 8.50 -21.09
N GLU A 50 11.16 7.66 -21.82
CA GLU A 50 10.01 8.05 -22.63
C GLU A 50 8.71 8.14 -21.79
N ASN A 51 8.75 7.74 -20.51
CA ASN A 51 7.60 7.75 -19.63
C ASN A 51 7.53 9.06 -18.81
N GLN A 52 6.66 9.97 -19.23
CA GLN A 52 6.51 11.27 -18.59
C GLN A 52 6.08 11.20 -17.12
N ASP A 53 5.20 10.24 -16.78
CA ASP A 53 4.74 10.08 -15.39
C ASP A 53 5.88 9.70 -14.45
N LEU A 54 6.85 8.93 -14.94
CA LEU A 54 8.06 8.59 -14.17
C LEU A 54 9.02 9.79 -14.09
N GLU A 55 9.20 10.56 -15.15
CA GLU A 55 10.01 11.78 -15.10
C GLU A 55 9.44 12.76 -14.08
N ASP A 56 8.12 12.97 -14.10
CA ASP A 56 7.42 13.85 -13.15
C ASP A 56 7.58 13.36 -11.71
N LEU A 57 7.43 12.05 -11.46
CA LEU A 57 7.65 11.44 -10.15
C LEU A 57 9.08 11.63 -9.63
N PHE A 58 10.08 11.50 -10.49
CA PHE A 58 11.47 11.74 -10.11
C PHE A 58 11.74 13.21 -9.84
N LEU A 59 11.16 14.14 -10.62
CA LEU A 59 11.30 15.57 -10.43
C LEU A 59 10.63 16.11 -9.16
N GLU A 60 9.70 15.35 -8.56
CA GLU A 60 9.19 15.65 -7.22
C GLU A 60 10.26 15.49 -6.11
N HIS A 61 11.29 14.68 -6.34
CA HIS A 61 12.29 14.30 -5.34
C HIS A 61 13.72 14.69 -5.70
N PHE A 62 13.99 14.97 -6.97
CA PHE A 62 15.31 15.29 -7.51
C PHE A 62 15.23 16.50 -8.42
N GLU A 63 16.25 17.36 -8.38
CA GLU A 63 16.38 18.45 -9.35
C GLU A 63 16.80 17.90 -10.72
N LYS A 64 16.33 18.53 -11.79
CA LYS A 64 16.51 18.04 -13.17
C LYS A 64 17.98 17.87 -13.57
N ASP A 65 18.89 18.68 -13.01
CA ASP A 65 20.32 18.60 -13.22
C ASP A 65 21.00 17.46 -12.44
N GLN A 66 20.31 16.86 -11.48
CA GLN A 66 20.77 15.70 -10.70
C GLN A 66 20.55 14.39 -11.45
N LEU A 67 19.62 14.36 -12.41
CA LEU A 67 19.33 13.18 -13.24
C LEU A 67 20.23 13.16 -14.47
N SER A 68 21.31 12.39 -14.43
CA SER A 68 22.19 12.15 -15.57
C SER A 68 21.76 10.92 -16.37
N ASP A 69 22.31 10.79 -17.60
CA ASP A 69 22.09 9.58 -18.41
C ASP A 69 22.53 8.29 -17.74
N LEU A 70 23.47 8.38 -16.79
CA LEU A 70 23.94 7.23 -16.03
C LEU A 70 22.90 6.78 -14.98
N ASP A 71 22.15 7.72 -14.43
CA ASP A 71 21.21 7.45 -13.35
C ASP A 71 20.03 6.60 -13.84
N TRP A 72 19.53 6.86 -15.04
CA TRP A 72 18.47 6.04 -15.65
C TRP A 72 18.88 4.59 -15.90
N ALA A 73 20.11 4.36 -16.31
CA ALA A 73 20.62 2.99 -16.49
C ALA A 73 20.78 2.24 -15.16
N TRP A 74 21.10 2.94 -14.07
CA TRP A 74 21.10 2.36 -12.74
C TRP A 74 19.69 2.06 -12.25
N ILE A 75 18.75 2.97 -12.48
CA ILE A 75 17.33 2.77 -12.16
C ILE A 75 16.78 1.55 -12.91
N ALA A 76 17.07 1.43 -14.21
CA ALA A 76 16.68 0.26 -15.01
C ALA A 76 17.24 -1.05 -14.41
N GLN A 77 18.51 -1.05 -14.00
CA GLN A 77 19.12 -2.21 -13.35
C GLN A 77 18.47 -2.53 -12.00
N ASP A 78 18.18 -1.53 -11.20
CA ASP A 78 17.53 -1.71 -9.89
C ASP A 78 16.12 -2.26 -10.04
N ILE A 79 15.35 -1.83 -11.05
CA ILE A 79 14.05 -2.40 -11.40
C ILE A 79 14.18 -3.89 -11.74
N VAL A 80 15.19 -4.27 -12.54
CA VAL A 80 15.43 -5.68 -12.87
C VAL A 80 15.77 -6.51 -11.62
N LEU A 81 16.62 -5.98 -10.73
CA LEU A 81 16.99 -6.66 -9.48
C LEU A 81 15.81 -6.76 -8.53
N TYR A 82 15.00 -5.72 -8.43
CA TYR A 82 13.76 -5.73 -7.66
C TYR A 82 12.80 -6.80 -8.19
N ALA A 83 12.57 -6.85 -9.50
CA ALA A 83 11.77 -7.89 -10.12
C ALA A 83 12.26 -9.30 -9.78
N THR A 84 13.59 -9.52 -9.77
CA THR A 84 14.15 -10.79 -9.35
C THR A 84 13.85 -11.14 -7.90
N ARG A 85 14.07 -10.18 -7.00
CA ARG A 85 13.96 -10.41 -5.55
C ARG A 85 12.53 -10.58 -5.08
N ILE A 86 11.61 -9.83 -5.69
CA ILE A 86 10.22 -9.78 -5.29
C ILE A 86 9.36 -10.75 -6.10
N LEU A 87 9.53 -10.77 -7.42
CA LEU A 87 8.64 -11.50 -8.32
C LEU A 87 9.09 -12.94 -8.58
N SER A 88 10.38 -13.27 -8.40
CA SER A 88 10.91 -14.62 -8.65
C SER A 88 10.79 -15.58 -7.47
N LYS A 89 10.26 -15.16 -6.32
CA LYS A 89 10.03 -16.01 -5.15
C LYS A 89 8.53 -16.26 -4.95
N PRO A 90 7.92 -17.23 -5.63
CA PRO A 90 6.47 -17.45 -5.59
C PRO A 90 5.93 -17.84 -4.20
N GLU A 91 6.77 -18.15 -3.23
CA GLU A 91 6.32 -18.59 -1.89
C GLU A 91 6.23 -17.47 -0.83
N LYS A 92 6.61 -16.22 -1.15
CA LYS A 92 6.54 -15.10 -0.19
C LYS A 92 6.01 -13.80 -0.75
N VAL A 93 5.80 -13.69 -2.03
CA VAL A 93 4.91 -12.68 -2.58
C VAL A 93 3.54 -13.35 -2.61
N HIS A 94 2.70 -13.05 -1.64
CA HIS A 94 1.32 -12.90 -2.01
C HIS A 94 1.40 -12.01 -3.25
N GLN A 95 1.17 -12.60 -4.43
CA GLN A 95 0.75 -11.85 -5.59
C GLN A 95 -0.51 -11.12 -5.10
N VAL A 96 -0.31 -9.90 -4.63
CA VAL A 96 -1.36 -8.94 -4.68
C VAL A 96 -1.54 -8.70 -6.18
N HIS A 97 -2.19 -9.64 -6.88
CA HIS A 97 -3.07 -9.30 -7.95
C HIS A 97 -4.07 -8.38 -7.26
N ILE A 98 -3.72 -7.10 -7.25
CA ILE A 98 -4.68 -6.06 -7.00
C ILE A 98 -5.56 -6.15 -8.23
N ASP A 99 -6.54 -7.04 -8.17
CA ASP A 99 -7.66 -7.01 -9.09
C ASP A 99 -8.33 -5.68 -8.76
N ILE A 100 -8.08 -4.69 -9.62
CA ILE A 100 -8.63 -3.32 -9.44
C ILE A 100 -10.17 -3.43 -9.37
N ALA A 101 -10.74 -4.50 -9.94
CA ALA A 101 -12.16 -4.81 -9.89
C ALA A 101 -12.67 -5.21 -8.47
N ASP A 102 -11.82 -5.76 -7.60
CA ASP A 102 -12.21 -6.21 -6.25
C ASP A 102 -11.74 -5.28 -5.12
N ARG A 103 -11.11 -4.16 -5.46
CA ARG A 103 -10.60 -3.18 -4.50
C ARG A 103 -11.73 -2.55 -3.69
N LYS A 104 -11.59 -2.56 -2.37
CA LYS A 104 -12.54 -1.90 -1.48
C LYS A 104 -12.07 -0.51 -1.07
N TYR A 105 -13.03 0.32 -0.73
CA TYR A 105 -12.83 1.70 -0.31
C TYR A 105 -13.40 1.90 1.09
N TRP A 106 -12.56 2.44 1.98
CA TRP A 106 -12.85 2.55 3.40
C TRP A 106 -12.71 3.98 3.89
N LEU A 107 -13.73 4.51 4.53
CA LEU A 107 -13.59 5.73 5.32
C LEU A 107 -13.10 5.38 6.71
N LEU A 108 -12.05 6.04 7.18
CA LEU A 108 -11.48 5.88 8.52
C LEU A 108 -11.47 7.22 9.27
N ALA A 109 -11.92 7.24 10.52
CA ALA A 109 -11.72 8.36 11.43
C ALA A 109 -10.46 8.10 12.28
N PRO A 110 -9.34 8.85 12.07
CA PRO A 110 -8.11 8.65 12.85
C PRO A 110 -8.23 9.29 14.24
N GLY A 111 -8.99 8.65 15.10
CA GLY A 111 -9.36 9.15 16.41
C GLY A 111 -10.40 10.28 16.36
N GLU A 112 -10.84 10.71 17.56
CA GLU A 112 -11.79 11.83 17.68
C GLU A 112 -11.18 13.13 17.12
N GLY A 113 -11.93 13.83 16.26
CA GLY A 113 -11.45 15.04 15.60
C GLY A 113 -10.21 14.83 14.71
N ALA A 114 -9.90 13.59 14.36
CA ALA A 114 -8.71 13.17 13.61
C ALA A 114 -7.39 13.44 14.38
N ARG A 115 -7.40 13.41 15.70
CA ARG A 115 -6.22 13.72 16.56
C ARG A 115 -5.02 12.82 16.33
N LYS A 116 -5.22 11.63 15.76
CA LYS A 116 -4.16 10.65 15.47
C LYS A 116 -3.64 10.73 14.03
N TRP A 117 -4.16 11.66 13.22
CA TRP A 117 -3.80 11.71 11.80
C TRP A 117 -2.31 11.94 11.55
N ASP A 118 -1.69 12.91 12.24
CA ASP A 118 -0.27 13.22 12.04
C ASP A 118 0.64 12.05 12.44
N GLU A 119 0.26 11.30 13.47
CA GLU A 119 0.93 10.08 13.91
C GLU A 119 0.81 8.98 12.84
N PHE A 120 -0.41 8.72 12.35
CA PHE A 120 -0.66 7.69 11.33
C PHE A 120 0.07 7.99 10.02
N LEU A 121 0.11 9.27 9.63
CA LEU A 121 0.83 9.70 8.45
C LEU A 121 2.33 9.46 8.59
N LYS A 122 2.92 9.88 9.72
CA LYS A 122 4.35 9.75 10.01
C LYS A 122 4.79 8.27 10.08
N GLU A 123 3.97 7.43 10.68
CA GLU A 123 4.27 6.02 10.88
C GLU A 123 3.83 5.14 9.70
N ARG A 124 3.18 5.73 8.70
CA ARG A 124 2.68 5.03 7.51
C ARG A 124 1.70 3.92 7.89
N ILE A 125 0.78 4.21 8.82
CA ILE A 125 -0.23 3.26 9.28
C ILE A 125 -1.64 3.84 9.19
N ALA A 126 -2.62 2.94 9.16
CA ALA A 126 -3.98 3.18 9.60
C ALA A 126 -4.19 2.36 10.88
N ALA A 127 -4.89 2.92 11.85
CA ALA A 127 -5.14 2.21 13.10
C ALA A 127 -6.52 2.52 13.68
N ILE A 128 -7.01 1.59 14.51
CA ILE A 128 -8.23 1.75 15.30
C ILE A 128 -7.95 1.51 16.77
N GLY A 129 -8.79 2.04 17.63
CA GLY A 129 -8.76 1.80 19.08
C GLY A 129 -9.39 0.46 19.45
N TRP A 130 -9.98 0.37 20.67
CA TRP A 130 -10.49 -0.84 21.31
C TRP A 130 -9.37 -1.81 21.73
N ASP A 131 -8.25 -1.25 22.16
CA ASP A 131 -7.04 -1.99 22.58
C ASP A 131 -7.31 -3.00 23.71
N GLU A 132 -8.35 -2.76 24.50
CA GLU A 132 -8.86 -3.66 25.55
C GLU A 132 -9.38 -5.01 25.04
N LEU A 133 -9.60 -5.13 23.73
CA LEU A 133 -9.95 -6.41 23.10
C LEU A 133 -8.73 -7.34 22.96
N GLY A 134 -7.51 -6.79 22.99
CA GLY A 134 -6.31 -7.52 22.61
C GLY A 134 -6.30 -7.88 21.12
N ASP A 135 -5.50 -8.84 20.72
CA ASP A 135 -5.38 -9.22 19.30
C ASP A 135 -6.72 -9.71 18.73
N LEU A 136 -7.23 -8.98 17.73
CA LEU A 136 -8.50 -9.29 17.05
C LEU A 136 -8.45 -10.59 16.26
N ASN A 137 -7.29 -11.15 16.01
CA ASN A 137 -7.17 -12.50 15.42
C ASN A 137 -7.73 -13.60 16.32
N ASN A 138 -7.85 -13.34 17.61
CA ASN A 138 -8.40 -14.28 18.59
C ASN A 138 -9.93 -14.42 18.55
N TYR A 139 -10.62 -13.64 17.71
CA TYR A 139 -12.08 -13.67 17.54
C TYR A 139 -12.46 -14.23 16.18
N ASP A 140 -13.33 -15.23 16.15
CA ASP A 140 -13.80 -15.84 14.90
C ASP A 140 -14.95 -15.06 14.25
N SER A 141 -15.65 -14.22 15.02
CA SER A 141 -16.84 -13.51 14.54
C SER A 141 -17.01 -12.13 15.19
N LYS A 142 -17.72 -11.25 14.46
CA LYS A 142 -18.16 -9.95 15.00
C LYS A 142 -19.06 -10.09 16.25
N ASP A 143 -19.79 -11.19 16.37
CA ASP A 143 -20.69 -11.40 17.51
C ASP A 143 -19.90 -11.71 18.79
N GLU A 144 -18.77 -12.39 18.68
CA GLU A 144 -17.83 -12.59 19.80
C GLU A 144 -17.19 -11.27 20.22
N ILE A 145 -16.75 -10.44 19.26
CA ILE A 145 -16.23 -9.10 19.54
C ILE A 145 -17.31 -8.25 20.24
N ALA A 146 -18.56 -8.27 19.74
CA ALA A 146 -19.66 -7.54 20.36
C ALA A 146 -19.96 -8.02 21.80
N LYS A 147 -19.88 -9.33 22.03
CA LYS A 147 -20.04 -9.92 23.37
C LYS A 147 -18.92 -9.42 24.30
N ARG A 148 -17.66 -9.50 23.84
CA ARG A 148 -16.52 -9.07 24.64
C ARG A 148 -16.56 -7.57 24.97
N LEU A 149 -16.94 -6.71 24.00
CA LEU A 149 -17.09 -5.27 24.21
C LEU A 149 -18.17 -4.95 25.25
N ARG A 150 -19.27 -5.71 25.32
CA ARG A 150 -20.29 -5.53 26.35
C ARG A 150 -19.77 -5.91 27.73
N GLU A 151 -19.03 -7.02 27.83
CA GLU A 151 -18.43 -7.48 29.09
C GLU A 151 -17.44 -6.45 29.65
N ILE A 152 -16.54 -5.92 28.79
CA ILE A 152 -15.54 -4.92 29.19
C ILE A 152 -16.20 -3.59 29.59
N GLY A 153 -17.15 -3.13 28.78
CA GLY A 153 -17.81 -1.83 29.00
C GLY A 153 -18.97 -1.84 30.03
N GLU A 154 -19.26 -2.99 30.64
CA GLU A 154 -20.42 -3.16 31.56
C GLU A 154 -21.69 -2.51 30.99
N SER A 155 -21.94 -2.69 29.68
CA SER A 155 -22.93 -1.92 28.93
C SER A 155 -23.99 -2.84 28.28
N ASP A 156 -25.25 -2.47 28.42
CA ASP A 156 -26.36 -3.11 27.71
C ASP A 156 -26.48 -2.70 26.24
N SER A 157 -25.63 -1.78 25.78
CA SER A 157 -25.64 -1.36 24.38
C SER A 157 -25.25 -2.51 23.44
N SER A 158 -25.80 -2.51 22.22
CA SER A 158 -25.59 -3.63 21.29
C SER A 158 -24.13 -3.79 20.81
N LYS A 159 -23.30 -2.75 20.91
CA LYS A 159 -21.91 -2.69 20.45
C LYS A 159 -21.70 -3.19 19.00
N LYS A 160 -22.77 -3.27 18.21
CA LYS A 160 -22.73 -3.84 16.85
C LYS A 160 -21.85 -3.05 15.89
N ASN A 161 -21.88 -1.72 15.98
CA ASN A 161 -21.07 -0.88 15.08
C ASN A 161 -19.58 -0.95 15.45
N ASP A 162 -19.26 -0.97 16.74
CA ASP A 162 -17.89 -1.09 17.23
C ASP A 162 -17.31 -2.46 16.83
N ALA A 163 -18.07 -3.53 17.07
CA ALA A 163 -17.68 -4.89 16.70
C ALA A 163 -17.53 -5.07 15.17
N LEU A 164 -18.42 -4.43 14.39
CA LEU A 164 -18.32 -4.46 12.94
C LEU A 164 -17.01 -3.77 12.48
N ALA A 165 -16.71 -2.59 13.02
CA ALA A 165 -15.48 -1.87 12.68
C ALA A 165 -14.23 -2.71 13.01
N CYS A 166 -14.16 -3.32 14.19
CA CYS A 166 -13.05 -4.20 14.59
C CYS A 166 -12.93 -5.42 13.68
N HIS A 167 -14.04 -6.07 13.36
CA HIS A 167 -14.08 -7.23 12.48
C HIS A 167 -13.67 -6.88 11.05
N GLU A 168 -14.23 -5.82 10.47
CA GLU A 168 -13.89 -5.37 9.13
C GLU A 168 -12.42 -4.96 9.03
N PHE A 169 -11.92 -4.24 10.03
CA PHE A 169 -10.52 -3.81 10.06
C PHE A 169 -9.54 -4.98 10.10
N SER A 170 -9.84 -6.04 10.87
CA SER A 170 -8.93 -7.16 11.07
C SER A 170 -9.10 -8.32 10.08
N LYS A 171 -10.28 -8.48 9.45
CA LYS A 171 -10.60 -9.68 8.65
C LYS A 171 -11.04 -9.38 7.22
N VAL A 172 -11.40 -8.13 6.92
CA VAL A 172 -12.01 -7.79 5.63
C VAL A 172 -11.17 -6.82 4.81
N ILE A 173 -10.49 -5.87 5.47
CA ILE A 173 -9.52 -5.00 4.80
C ILE A 173 -8.33 -5.84 4.40
N SER A 174 -7.90 -5.69 3.16
CA SER A 174 -6.81 -6.47 2.56
C SER A 174 -5.80 -5.56 1.85
N PRO A 175 -4.57 -6.03 1.65
CA PRO A 175 -3.61 -5.30 0.84
C PRO A 175 -4.18 -4.94 -0.53
N GLY A 176 -4.00 -3.68 -0.94
CA GLY A 176 -4.57 -3.11 -2.16
C GLY A 176 -5.84 -2.29 -1.96
N ASP A 177 -6.55 -2.43 -0.84
CA ASP A 177 -7.70 -1.60 -0.50
C ASP A 177 -7.28 -0.14 -0.32
N ILE A 178 -8.23 0.78 -0.49
CA ILE A 178 -8.04 2.21 -0.30
C ILE A 178 -8.60 2.63 1.05
N ILE A 179 -7.78 3.31 1.84
CA ILE A 179 -8.23 4.00 3.06
C ILE A 179 -8.25 5.50 2.84
N ILE A 180 -9.38 6.11 3.18
CA ILE A 180 -9.64 7.55 3.08
C ILE A 180 -9.87 8.08 4.48
N PRO A 181 -8.86 8.71 5.12
CA PRO A 181 -9.00 9.29 6.43
C PRO A 181 -9.87 10.55 6.38
N LYS A 182 -10.72 10.70 7.39
CA LYS A 182 -11.67 11.81 7.48
C LYS A 182 -11.61 12.54 8.81
N LYS A 183 -11.99 13.83 8.79
CA LYS A 183 -12.13 14.69 9.96
C LYS A 183 -13.56 15.21 10.06
N GLY A 184 -14.28 14.76 11.07
CA GLY A 184 -15.69 15.12 11.26
C GLY A 184 -16.56 14.64 10.10
N THR A 185 -17.50 15.49 9.67
CA THR A 185 -18.52 15.16 8.65
C THR A 185 -18.33 15.87 7.32
N LYS A 186 -17.21 16.58 7.13
CA LYS A 186 -17.02 17.45 5.94
C LYS A 186 -15.62 17.42 5.33
N THR A 187 -14.66 16.77 5.94
CA THR A 187 -13.26 16.88 5.49
C THR A 187 -12.64 15.50 5.33
N TYR A 188 -12.07 15.26 4.16
CA TYR A 188 -11.15 14.18 3.90
C TYR A 188 -9.71 14.65 4.08
N LEU A 189 -8.84 13.80 4.58
CA LEU A 189 -7.44 14.13 4.87
C LEU A 189 -6.47 13.55 3.84
N GLY A 190 -7.00 12.87 2.82
CA GLY A 190 -6.26 12.25 1.76
C GLY A 190 -6.72 10.83 1.46
N TYR A 191 -5.84 10.03 0.87
CA TYR A 191 -6.03 8.59 0.71
C TYR A 191 -4.71 7.84 0.72
N GLY A 192 -4.78 6.55 1.01
CA GLY A 192 -3.64 5.63 0.97
C GLY A 192 -4.04 4.23 0.55
N ILE A 193 -3.05 3.46 0.14
CA ILE A 193 -3.19 2.05 -0.27
C ILE A 193 -2.71 1.18 0.89
N VAL A 194 -3.51 0.21 1.30
CA VAL A 194 -3.13 -0.79 2.30
C VAL A 194 -2.03 -1.68 1.74
N GLU A 195 -0.94 -1.85 2.49
CA GLU A 195 0.21 -2.67 2.11
C GLU A 195 0.39 -3.94 2.95
N SER A 196 -0.36 -4.09 4.05
CA SER A 196 -0.25 -5.26 4.93
C SER A 196 -1.61 -5.86 5.27
N GLU A 197 -1.60 -7.12 5.70
CA GLU A 197 -2.65 -7.68 6.53
C GLU A 197 -2.69 -6.99 7.90
N TYR A 198 -3.75 -7.25 8.67
CA TYR A 198 -3.90 -6.74 10.03
C TYR A 198 -2.73 -7.16 10.94
N ILE A 199 -2.25 -6.20 11.74
CA ILE A 199 -1.18 -6.37 12.72
C ILE A 199 -1.67 -5.87 14.08
N TYR A 200 -1.54 -6.71 15.12
CA TYR A 200 -1.65 -6.27 16.50
C TYR A 200 -0.27 -5.86 17.01
N ASP A 201 -0.04 -4.55 17.20
CA ASP A 201 1.23 -4.00 17.68
C ASP A 201 1.14 -3.67 19.18
N ASP A 202 1.52 -4.65 20.02
CA ASP A 202 1.48 -4.50 21.47
C ASP A 202 2.52 -3.52 22.02
N SER A 203 3.48 -3.09 21.21
CA SER A 203 4.49 -2.10 21.61
C SER A 203 3.95 -0.67 21.64
N ARG A 204 2.77 -0.41 21.04
CA ARG A 204 2.13 0.90 21.04
C ARG A 204 1.40 1.16 22.36
N ASP A 205 1.35 2.42 22.77
CA ASP A 205 0.62 2.85 23.97
C ASP A 205 -0.91 2.79 23.74
N ASP A 206 -1.35 3.20 22.54
CA ASP A 206 -2.75 3.16 22.12
C ASP A 206 -2.85 2.89 20.59
N TYR A 207 -4.07 2.62 20.09
CA TYR A 207 -4.30 2.30 18.68
C TYR A 207 -3.42 1.13 18.21
N LYS A 208 -3.44 0.03 18.97
CA LYS A 208 -2.61 -1.17 18.75
C LYS A 208 -3.04 -2.00 17.53
N HIS A 209 -4.25 -1.80 17.03
CA HIS A 209 -4.76 -2.46 15.83
C HIS A 209 -4.35 -1.68 14.61
N THR A 210 -3.43 -2.21 13.79
CA THR A 210 -2.76 -1.47 12.73
C THR A 210 -2.80 -2.17 11.38
N LEU A 211 -2.71 -1.37 10.33
CA LEU A 211 -2.42 -1.75 8.94
C LEU A 211 -1.30 -0.84 8.43
N ILE A 212 -0.34 -1.37 7.68
CA ILE A 212 0.63 -0.53 6.97
C ILE A 212 -0.05 0.09 5.76
N VAL A 213 0.11 1.40 5.59
CA VAL A 213 -0.55 2.17 4.52
C VAL A 213 0.45 3.06 3.82
N ASN A 214 0.44 3.00 2.50
CA ASN A 214 1.17 3.91 1.64
C ASN A 214 0.27 5.11 1.31
N TRP A 215 0.44 6.19 2.05
CA TRP A 215 -0.30 7.42 1.85
C TRP A 215 0.12 8.09 0.54
N LYS A 216 -0.81 8.26 -0.42
CA LYS A 216 -0.56 8.79 -1.77
C LYS A 216 -0.82 10.27 -1.89
N LYS A 217 -1.89 10.74 -1.26
CA LYS A 217 -2.28 12.15 -1.26
C LYS A 217 -2.71 12.56 0.14
N THR A 218 -2.27 13.70 0.59
CA THR A 218 -2.60 14.25 1.90
C THR A 218 -3.01 15.71 1.77
N GLY A 219 -3.91 16.17 2.63
CA GLY A 219 -4.44 17.53 2.60
C GLY A 219 -5.78 17.63 3.30
N ASN A 220 -6.41 18.80 3.20
CA ASN A 220 -7.77 19.02 3.69
C ASN A 220 -8.69 19.24 2.47
N PHE A 221 -9.48 18.22 2.14
CA PHE A 221 -10.43 18.24 1.04
C PHE A 221 -11.83 18.33 1.62
N THR A 222 -12.55 19.42 1.32
CA THR A 222 -13.88 19.65 1.88
C THR A 222 -14.93 19.05 0.96
N GLU A 223 -15.82 18.23 1.52
CA GLU A 223 -17.02 17.75 0.85
C GLU A 223 -18.15 18.77 1.03
N PRO A 224 -18.59 19.45 -0.04
CA PRO A 224 -19.56 20.53 0.08
C PRO A 224 -21.02 20.06 0.13
N GLU A 225 -21.34 18.89 -0.46
CA GLU A 225 -22.72 18.55 -0.78
C GLU A 225 -23.36 17.49 0.13
N GLN A 226 -22.57 16.54 0.65
CA GLN A 226 -23.10 15.46 1.49
C GLN A 226 -22.31 15.29 2.78
N PRO A 227 -22.96 15.08 3.93
CA PRO A 227 -22.24 14.84 5.16
C PRO A 227 -21.58 13.45 5.15
N ILE A 228 -20.30 13.40 5.49
CA ILE A 228 -19.54 12.17 5.68
C ILE A 228 -20.08 11.42 6.92
N VAL A 229 -20.17 10.11 6.82
CA VAL A 229 -20.65 9.24 7.93
C VAL A 229 -19.78 9.39 9.16
N LEU A 230 -20.38 9.46 10.36
CA LEU A 230 -19.67 9.64 11.65
C LEU A 230 -19.03 8.36 12.24
N LYS A 231 -19.15 7.21 11.59
CA LYS A 231 -18.54 5.96 12.09
C LYS A 231 -17.01 6.01 12.01
N THR A 232 -16.36 5.23 12.88
CA THR A 232 -14.89 5.07 12.90
C THR A 232 -14.38 4.44 11.60
N LEU A 233 -15.05 3.37 11.15
CA LEU A 233 -14.74 2.68 9.89
C LEU A 233 -16.05 2.49 9.10
N THR A 234 -15.98 2.65 7.79
CA THR A 234 -17.13 2.46 6.90
C THR A 234 -16.67 1.97 5.53
N ASP A 235 -17.20 0.82 5.10
CA ASP A 235 -17.07 0.35 3.72
C ASP A 235 -17.96 1.21 2.80
N ILE A 236 -17.35 1.91 1.84
CA ILE A 236 -18.03 2.74 0.85
C ILE A 236 -17.97 2.15 -0.56
N THR A 237 -17.43 0.96 -0.71
CA THR A 237 -17.26 0.27 -2.01
C THR A 237 -18.57 0.14 -2.78
N LYS A 238 -19.68 -0.01 -2.05
CA LYS A 238 -21.03 -0.17 -2.64
C LYS A 238 -21.64 1.13 -3.16
N TYR A 239 -20.93 2.24 -3.05
CA TYR A 239 -21.38 3.55 -3.47
C TYR A 239 -20.43 4.13 -4.53
N PRO A 240 -20.40 3.58 -5.77
CA PRO A 240 -19.44 3.96 -6.79
C PRO A 240 -19.48 5.45 -7.13
N ASP A 241 -20.67 6.03 -7.26
CA ASP A 241 -20.82 7.47 -7.52
C ASP A 241 -20.17 8.34 -6.44
N TYR A 242 -20.23 7.87 -5.18
CA TYR A 242 -19.56 8.53 -4.06
C TYR A 242 -18.05 8.38 -4.11
N VAL A 243 -17.56 7.20 -4.46
CA VAL A 243 -16.12 6.93 -4.61
C VAL A 243 -15.53 7.75 -5.77
N GLU A 244 -16.25 7.87 -6.89
CA GLU A 244 -15.82 8.66 -8.05
C GLU A 244 -15.79 10.17 -7.77
N SER A 245 -16.55 10.64 -6.77
CA SER A 245 -16.57 12.05 -6.37
C SER A 245 -15.42 12.45 -5.45
N LEU A 246 -14.67 11.50 -4.91
CA LEU A 246 -13.56 11.68 -3.96
C LEU A 246 -12.22 11.89 -4.67
#